data_5843c25744c6eccadd1ec79c08d43903
#
_entry.id   5843c25744c6eccadd1ec79c08d43903
#
_cell.length_a   1.000
_cell.length_b   1.000
_cell.length_c   1.000
_cell.angle_alpha   90.00
_cell.angle_beta   90.00
_cell.angle_gamma   90.00
#
_symmetry.space_group_name_H-M   'P 1'
#
loop_
_entity.id
_entity.type
_entity.pdbx_description
1 polymer ?
#
loop_
_entity_poly.entity_id
_entity_poly.type
_entity_poly.pdbx_seq_one_letter_code
_entity_poly.pdbx_strand_id
1 'polypeptide(L)'
;MKKILFTMVFVLGTSAIFAQYKMSVKKANNTTEDIWVHDIINLTFTNVAFTCGTSTITYAGQTYTTVVIGSQCWLKENLNLGIRIAGSTDQTNNSTIEKYCYSDDDANCTAYGGLYQWAEAVQYLNGATNTTSPSPAFSGNVQGICPTGWHIPTYTEFDTLTTTVSNDGNALKAVGQGTGSGVGTNTSGFSALLAGYRNIDNSFVVNDYAHFWSSTEDVTGGAWGMYLVLNNSNVNYFPFNKTLGFSVRCIKD
;
A
#
# COMPACT_ATOMS: atom_id res chain seq x y z
N MET A 1 4.00 5.09 17.61
CA MET A 1 3.21 4.81 18.84
C MET A 1 1.88 5.57 18.75
N LYS A 2 0.77 4.87 18.46
CA LYS A 2 -0.57 5.49 18.47
C LYS A 2 -0.92 5.82 19.92
N LYS A 3 -1.06 7.10 20.23
CA LYS A 3 -1.59 7.55 21.54
C LYS A 3 -3.07 7.18 21.57
N ILE A 4 -3.43 6.24 22.46
CA ILE A 4 -4.83 5.98 22.81
C ILE A 4 -5.23 7.13 23.74
N LEU A 5 -6.14 8.00 23.29
CA LEU A 5 -6.67 9.08 24.11
C LEU A 5 -7.79 8.49 24.98
N PHE A 6 -7.54 8.39 26.28
CA PHE A 6 -8.59 8.07 27.26
C PHE A 6 -9.29 9.36 27.68
N THR A 7 -10.53 9.53 27.31
CA THR A 7 -11.36 10.60 27.86
C THR A 7 -12.21 10.02 28.98
N MET A 8 -11.88 10.36 30.21
CA MET A 8 -12.65 9.99 31.37
C MET A 8 -13.67 11.10 31.64
N VAL A 9 -14.94 10.87 31.39
CA VAL A 9 -16.00 11.83 31.66
C VAL A 9 -16.58 11.51 33.04
N PHE A 10 -16.34 12.38 34.03
CA PHE A 10 -16.99 12.33 35.33
C PHE A 10 -18.31 13.08 35.28
N VAL A 11 -19.42 12.41 35.48
CA VAL A 11 -20.70 13.06 35.70
C VAL A 11 -20.93 13.07 37.21
N LEU A 12 -20.79 14.23 37.84
CA LEU A 12 -21.14 14.47 39.23
C LEU A 12 -22.64 14.70 39.34
N GLY A 13 -23.39 13.67 39.69
CA GLY A 13 -24.79 13.79 40.09
C GLY A 13 -24.91 13.80 41.61
N THR A 14 -25.56 14.83 42.16
CA THR A 14 -25.84 14.99 43.60
C THR A 14 -27.03 14.12 44.04
N SER A 15 -26.86 12.84 44.15
CA SER A 15 -27.66 11.96 45.01
C SER A 15 -26.90 10.65 45.15
N ALA A 16 -26.52 10.35 46.38
CA ALA A 16 -25.87 9.12 46.75
C ALA A 16 -26.71 7.93 46.32
N ILE A 17 -26.18 7.09 45.45
CA ILE A 17 -26.32 5.64 45.37
C ILE A 17 -25.66 5.19 44.07
N PHE A 18 -24.42 4.67 44.18
CA PHE A 18 -23.68 3.95 43.14
C PHE A 18 -23.51 4.70 41.79
N ALA A 19 -22.52 5.58 41.73
CA ALA A 19 -22.05 6.10 40.43
C ALA A 19 -21.58 4.91 39.58
N GLN A 20 -22.36 4.56 38.56
CA GLN A 20 -21.98 3.56 37.60
C GLN A 20 -21.10 4.24 36.53
N TYR A 21 -19.81 3.88 36.48
CA TYR A 21 -18.88 4.40 35.51
C TYR A 21 -18.85 3.48 34.29
N LYS A 22 -18.95 4.07 33.12
CA LYS A 22 -18.70 3.38 31.85
C LYS A 22 -17.36 3.84 31.26
N MET A 23 -16.60 2.90 30.75
CA MET A 23 -15.43 3.15 29.94
C MET A 23 -15.81 2.95 28.48
N SER A 24 -15.70 4.01 27.66
CA SER A 24 -15.92 3.93 26.21
C SER A 24 -14.60 3.61 25.52
N VAL A 25 -14.52 2.45 24.88
CA VAL A 25 -13.36 2.03 24.11
C VAL A 25 -13.64 2.23 22.63
N LYS A 26 -12.92 3.16 21.99
CA LYS A 26 -12.98 3.35 20.54
C LYS A 26 -12.05 2.35 19.86
N LYS A 27 -12.62 1.42 19.11
CA LYS A 27 -11.88 0.40 18.34
C LYS A 27 -11.24 1.01 17.08
N ALA A 28 -10.25 0.34 16.53
CA ALA A 28 -9.55 0.78 15.31
C ALA A 28 -10.48 0.89 14.07
N ASN A 29 -11.61 0.19 14.07
CA ASN A 29 -12.65 0.27 13.05
C ASN A 29 -13.65 1.43 13.26
N ASN A 30 -13.33 2.39 14.15
CA ASN A 30 -14.17 3.53 14.55
C ASN A 30 -15.45 3.18 15.32
N THR A 31 -15.73 1.93 15.64
CA THR A 31 -16.84 1.58 16.53
C THR A 31 -16.47 1.87 17.97
N THR A 32 -17.45 2.25 18.77
CA THR A 32 -17.28 2.45 20.22
C THR A 32 -18.01 1.33 20.95
N GLU A 33 -17.35 0.76 21.95
CA GLU A 33 -17.95 -0.20 22.86
C GLU A 33 -17.90 0.38 24.27
N ASP A 34 -19.06 0.40 24.95
CA ASP A 34 -19.17 0.84 26.34
C ASP A 34 -19.10 -0.37 27.27
N ILE A 35 -18.14 -0.35 28.18
CA ILE A 35 -17.93 -1.41 29.19
C ILE A 35 -18.16 -0.81 30.55
N TRP A 36 -18.99 -1.46 31.37
CA TRP A 36 -19.19 -1.05 32.76
C TRP A 36 -17.90 -1.27 33.55
N VAL A 37 -17.43 -0.22 34.25
CA VAL A 37 -16.16 -0.31 34.99
C VAL A 37 -16.18 -1.35 36.07
N HIS A 38 -17.36 -1.64 36.68
CA HIS A 38 -17.50 -2.68 37.71
C HIS A 38 -17.34 -4.11 37.15
N ASP A 39 -17.48 -4.31 35.83
CA ASP A 39 -17.29 -5.61 35.18
C ASP A 39 -15.82 -5.85 34.80
N ILE A 40 -14.97 -4.81 34.93
CA ILE A 40 -13.55 -4.91 34.57
C ILE A 40 -12.78 -5.45 35.79
N ILE A 41 -12.52 -6.75 35.79
CA ILE A 41 -11.68 -7.39 36.82
C ILE A 41 -10.21 -7.20 36.53
N ASN A 42 -9.84 -7.23 35.24
CA ASN A 42 -8.47 -7.03 34.73
C ASN A 42 -8.49 -6.39 33.37
N LEU A 43 -7.72 -5.33 33.16
CA LEU A 43 -7.46 -4.75 31.83
C LEU A 43 -6.01 -5.02 31.45
N THR A 44 -5.79 -5.97 30.57
CA THR A 44 -4.45 -6.32 30.09
C THR A 44 -4.31 -5.84 28.64
N PHE A 45 -3.33 -4.99 28.39
CA PHE A 45 -2.93 -4.62 27.04
C PHE A 45 -1.81 -5.55 26.60
N THR A 46 -2.14 -6.50 25.72
CA THR A 46 -1.11 -7.31 25.07
C THR A 46 -0.68 -6.61 23.79
N ASN A 47 0.59 -6.22 23.73
CA ASN A 47 1.20 -5.81 22.48
C ASN A 47 1.50 -7.08 21.68
N VAL A 48 0.63 -7.41 20.72
CA VAL A 48 0.92 -8.50 19.79
C VAL A 48 2.04 -8.02 18.88
N ALA A 49 3.23 -8.60 19.03
CA ALA A 49 4.37 -8.27 18.18
C ALA A 49 4.03 -8.55 16.71
N PHE A 50 4.32 -7.59 15.85
CA PHE A 50 4.20 -7.79 14.41
C PHE A 50 5.22 -8.83 13.94
N THR A 51 4.76 -9.86 13.24
CA THR A 51 5.60 -10.89 12.62
C THR A 51 5.28 -10.97 11.14
N CYS A 52 6.25 -10.62 10.30
CA CYS A 52 6.09 -10.70 8.86
C CYS A 52 5.81 -12.13 8.40
N GLY A 53 4.94 -12.28 7.42
CA GLY A 53 4.48 -13.58 6.90
C GLY A 53 3.29 -14.19 7.65
N THR A 54 2.97 -13.69 8.86
CA THR A 54 1.82 -14.15 9.65
C THR A 54 0.89 -13.03 10.07
N SER A 55 1.43 -11.85 10.39
CA SER A 55 0.63 -10.68 10.75
C SER A 55 0.00 -10.03 9.53
N THR A 56 -1.19 -9.49 9.73
CA THR A 56 -1.89 -8.65 8.76
C THR A 56 -1.86 -7.19 9.20
N ILE A 57 -2.08 -6.27 8.25
CA ILE A 57 -2.21 -4.85 8.51
C ILE A 57 -3.58 -4.39 8.05
N THR A 58 -4.33 -3.73 8.93
CA THR A 58 -5.54 -3.02 8.54
C THR A 58 -5.18 -1.57 8.28
N TYR A 59 -5.38 -1.12 7.04
CA TYR A 59 -5.10 0.25 6.62
C TYR A 59 -6.21 0.77 5.70
N ALA A 60 -6.74 1.96 6.02
CA ALA A 60 -7.85 2.59 5.30
C ALA A 60 -9.06 1.66 5.07
N GLY A 61 -9.39 0.84 6.08
CA GLY A 61 -10.53 -0.08 6.04
C GLY A 61 -10.30 -1.39 5.29
N GLN A 62 -9.09 -1.60 4.74
CA GLN A 62 -8.70 -2.84 4.06
C GLN A 62 -7.67 -3.62 4.88
N THR A 63 -7.67 -4.94 4.71
CA THR A 63 -6.69 -5.83 5.34
C THR A 63 -5.68 -6.30 4.30
N TYR A 64 -4.41 -6.08 4.60
CA TYR A 64 -3.27 -6.50 3.79
C TYR A 64 -2.53 -7.62 4.52
N THR A 65 -2.23 -8.69 3.79
CA THR A 65 -1.41 -9.79 4.29
C THR A 65 0.07 -9.52 4.01
N THR A 66 0.95 -10.21 4.72
CA THR A 66 2.39 -9.98 4.57
C THR A 66 3.12 -11.24 4.14
N VAL A 67 4.29 -11.07 3.52
CA VAL A 67 5.17 -12.15 3.11
C VAL A 67 6.63 -11.78 3.37
N VAL A 68 7.43 -12.75 3.81
CA VAL A 68 8.89 -12.63 3.91
C VAL A 68 9.51 -13.18 2.62
N ILE A 69 10.33 -12.37 1.96
CA ILE A 69 11.10 -12.77 0.77
C ILE A 69 12.56 -12.38 1.01
N GLY A 70 13.41 -13.36 1.23
CA GLY A 70 14.77 -13.09 1.71
C GLY A 70 14.76 -12.41 3.08
N SER A 71 15.38 -11.24 3.17
CA SER A 71 15.39 -10.40 4.38
C SER A 71 14.27 -9.34 4.39
N GLN A 72 13.45 -9.28 3.33
CA GLN A 72 12.45 -8.22 3.13
C GLN A 72 11.06 -8.68 3.54
N CYS A 73 10.28 -7.74 4.07
CA CYS A 73 8.86 -7.95 4.41
C CYS A 73 7.97 -7.11 3.49
N TRP A 74 7.14 -7.76 2.71
CA TRP A 74 6.28 -7.14 1.71
C TRP A 74 4.81 -7.28 2.04
N LEU A 75 3.98 -6.32 1.62
CA LEU A 75 2.56 -6.57 1.46
C LEU A 75 2.34 -7.50 0.26
N LYS A 76 1.37 -8.41 0.35
CA LYS A 76 1.03 -9.31 -0.77
C LYS A 76 0.05 -8.69 -1.74
N GLU A 77 -0.74 -7.73 -1.29
CA GLU A 77 -1.73 -7.02 -2.09
C GLU A 77 -1.22 -5.64 -2.52
N ASN A 78 -1.64 -5.19 -3.69
CA ASN A 78 -1.44 -3.82 -4.12
C ASN A 78 -2.30 -2.88 -3.27
N LEU A 79 -1.81 -1.69 -2.97
CA LEU A 79 -2.61 -0.70 -2.26
C LEU A 79 -3.88 -0.34 -3.03
N ASN A 80 -4.97 -0.14 -2.28
CA ASN A 80 -6.25 0.31 -2.82
C ASN A 80 -6.82 1.40 -1.92
N LEU A 81 -6.21 2.59 -1.98
CA LEU A 81 -6.52 3.72 -1.12
C LEU A 81 -7.12 4.86 -1.91
N GLY A 82 -7.86 5.71 -1.21
CA GLY A 82 -8.36 6.97 -1.74
C GLY A 82 -9.64 6.82 -2.56
N ILE A 83 -10.05 7.95 -3.13
CA ILE A 83 -11.23 8.03 -3.98
C ILE A 83 -10.86 7.76 -5.43
N ARG A 84 -11.75 7.09 -6.18
CA ARG A 84 -11.55 6.91 -7.61
C ARG A 84 -11.83 8.22 -8.35
N ILE A 85 -10.92 8.55 -9.26
CA ILE A 85 -11.14 9.57 -10.29
C ILE A 85 -11.13 8.92 -11.68
N ALA A 86 -11.66 9.62 -12.69
CA ALA A 86 -11.67 9.14 -14.06
C ALA A 86 -10.24 9.05 -14.62
N GLY A 87 -9.95 8.02 -15.41
CA GLY A 87 -8.66 7.84 -16.08
C GLY A 87 -8.25 9.03 -16.97
N SER A 88 -9.22 9.82 -17.44
CA SER A 88 -8.99 11.04 -18.23
C SER A 88 -8.52 12.26 -17.43
N THR A 89 -8.48 12.17 -16.10
CA THR A 89 -8.12 13.28 -15.19
C THR A 89 -6.81 12.94 -14.48
N ASP A 90 -5.87 13.88 -14.41
CA ASP A 90 -4.65 13.67 -13.63
C ASP A 90 -4.92 13.82 -12.13
N GLN A 91 -4.19 13.04 -11.33
CA GLN A 91 -4.19 13.14 -9.87
C GLN A 91 -3.52 14.45 -9.43
N THR A 92 -4.03 15.05 -8.37
CA THR A 92 -3.63 16.40 -7.95
C THR A 92 -3.31 16.47 -6.46
N ASN A 93 -2.41 17.40 -6.09
CA ASN A 93 -2.07 17.68 -4.69
C ASN A 93 -3.21 18.46 -3.99
N ASN A 94 -4.29 17.76 -3.66
CA ASN A 94 -5.51 18.33 -3.06
C ASN A 94 -5.78 17.83 -1.63
N SER A 95 -4.79 17.21 -0.99
CA SER A 95 -4.89 16.58 0.34
C SER A 95 -5.82 15.37 0.44
N THR A 96 -6.29 14.87 -0.70
CA THR A 96 -7.08 13.64 -0.79
C THR A 96 -6.32 12.63 -1.63
N ILE A 97 -6.16 11.41 -1.13
CA ILE A 97 -5.54 10.36 -1.95
C ILE A 97 -6.51 9.99 -3.07
N GLU A 98 -6.05 10.11 -4.30
CA GLU A 98 -6.78 9.78 -5.51
C GLU A 98 -6.22 8.49 -6.13
N LYS A 99 -7.06 7.74 -6.82
CA LYS A 99 -6.64 6.53 -7.55
C LYS A 99 -7.38 6.40 -8.85
N TYR A 100 -6.78 5.66 -9.78
CA TYR A 100 -7.50 5.10 -10.91
C TYR A 100 -7.87 3.66 -10.62
N CYS A 101 -9.02 3.24 -11.11
CA CYS A 101 -9.37 1.84 -11.23
C CYS A 101 -9.30 1.47 -12.72
N TYR A 102 -8.70 0.34 -13.03
CA TYR A 102 -8.62 -0.12 -14.40
C TYR A 102 -9.99 -0.02 -15.11
N SER A 103 -10.00 0.52 -16.34
CA SER A 103 -11.22 0.80 -17.13
C SER A 103 -12.28 1.64 -16.40
N ASP A 104 -11.89 2.47 -15.45
CA ASP A 104 -12.81 3.28 -14.63
C ASP A 104 -13.89 2.47 -13.88
N ASP A 105 -13.60 1.21 -13.53
CA ASP A 105 -14.49 0.32 -12.81
C ASP A 105 -13.95 0.01 -11.38
N ASP A 106 -14.76 0.30 -10.36
CA ASP A 106 -14.41 0.04 -8.95
C ASP A 106 -14.21 -1.46 -8.64
N ALA A 107 -14.84 -2.35 -9.39
CA ALA A 107 -14.61 -3.79 -9.25
C ALA A 107 -13.16 -4.16 -9.56
N ASN A 108 -12.52 -3.47 -10.51
CA ASN A 108 -11.11 -3.67 -10.83
C ASN A 108 -10.18 -3.17 -9.73
N CYS A 109 -10.50 -2.08 -9.03
CA CYS A 109 -9.77 -1.69 -7.83
C CYS A 109 -9.90 -2.72 -6.71
N THR A 110 -11.07 -3.33 -6.56
CA THR A 110 -11.28 -4.39 -5.58
C THR A 110 -10.45 -5.63 -5.91
N ALA A 111 -10.33 -5.98 -7.19
CA ALA A 111 -9.61 -7.17 -7.66
C ALA A 111 -8.09 -6.96 -7.71
N TYR A 112 -7.62 -5.80 -8.17
CA TYR A 112 -6.22 -5.56 -8.56
C TYR A 112 -5.51 -4.49 -7.74
N GLY A 113 -6.22 -3.75 -6.90
CA GLY A 113 -5.72 -2.53 -6.25
C GLY A 113 -5.87 -1.27 -7.10
N GLY A 114 -5.49 -0.13 -6.54
CA GLY A 114 -5.49 1.15 -7.23
C GLY A 114 -4.24 1.35 -8.10
N LEU A 115 -4.38 2.21 -9.10
CA LEU A 115 -3.28 2.73 -9.91
C LEU A 115 -3.05 4.19 -9.54
N TYR A 116 -1.80 4.58 -9.40
CA TYR A 116 -1.41 5.91 -8.91
C TYR A 116 -0.37 6.51 -9.85
N GLN A 117 -0.48 7.81 -10.13
CA GLN A 117 0.64 8.57 -10.68
C GLN A 117 1.75 8.65 -9.63
N TRP A 118 3.00 8.83 -10.06
CA TRP A 118 4.13 8.76 -9.13
C TRP A 118 4.08 9.82 -8.03
N ALA A 119 3.71 11.06 -8.39
CA ALA A 119 3.61 12.16 -7.43
C ALA A 119 2.55 11.88 -6.35
N GLU A 120 1.43 11.29 -6.74
CA GLU A 120 0.38 10.85 -5.81
C GLU A 120 0.89 9.73 -4.90
N ALA A 121 1.59 8.74 -5.46
CA ALA A 121 2.16 7.64 -4.71
C ALA A 121 3.12 8.14 -3.62
N VAL A 122 4.01 9.09 -3.94
CA VAL A 122 4.95 9.69 -2.97
C VAL A 122 4.35 10.85 -2.16
N GLN A 123 3.06 11.13 -2.32
CA GLN A 123 2.31 12.19 -1.62
C GLN A 123 2.95 13.58 -1.78
N TYR A 124 3.42 13.91 -2.96
CA TYR A 124 4.00 15.21 -3.30
C TYR A 124 5.09 15.67 -2.32
N LEU A 125 5.76 14.70 -1.66
CA LEU A 125 6.78 14.95 -0.65
C LEU A 125 7.90 15.84 -1.23
N ASN A 126 8.36 16.81 -0.44
CA ASN A 126 9.39 17.78 -0.83
C ASN A 126 9.07 18.54 -2.14
N GLY A 127 7.79 18.76 -2.44
CA GLY A 127 7.36 19.45 -3.66
C GLY A 127 7.49 18.60 -4.94
N ALA A 128 7.66 17.28 -4.82
CA ALA A 128 7.68 16.37 -5.96
C ALA A 128 6.36 16.48 -6.75
N THR A 129 6.45 16.53 -8.07
CA THR A 129 5.31 16.41 -8.97
C THR A 129 5.62 15.42 -10.09
N ASN A 130 4.69 15.21 -11.00
CA ASN A 130 4.96 14.37 -12.18
C ASN A 130 5.93 15.04 -13.20
N THR A 131 6.26 16.32 -12.99
CA THR A 131 7.17 17.09 -13.86
C THR A 131 8.31 17.75 -13.10
N THR A 132 8.29 17.73 -11.77
CA THR A 132 9.30 18.39 -10.92
C THR A 132 9.87 17.38 -9.94
N SER A 133 11.18 17.34 -9.82
CA SER A 133 11.86 16.50 -8.82
C SER A 133 11.70 17.08 -7.41
N PRO A 134 11.72 16.23 -6.37
CA PRO A 134 11.67 16.69 -4.98
C PRO A 134 12.87 17.58 -4.64
N SER A 135 12.64 18.64 -3.90
CA SER A 135 13.67 19.53 -3.39
C SER A 135 13.45 19.84 -1.90
N PRO A 136 14.32 19.34 -1.00
CA PRO A 136 15.50 18.50 -1.25
C PRO A 136 15.14 17.12 -1.81
N ALA A 137 16.11 16.46 -2.47
CA ALA A 137 15.96 15.08 -2.92
C ALA A 137 15.56 14.16 -1.76
N PHE A 138 14.89 13.07 -2.06
CA PHE A 138 14.52 12.10 -1.03
C PHE A 138 15.76 11.52 -0.34
N SER A 139 15.68 11.41 0.98
CA SER A 139 16.70 10.75 1.81
C SER A 139 16.00 9.74 2.73
N GLY A 140 16.45 8.48 2.70
CA GLY A 140 15.82 7.39 3.45
C GLY A 140 14.48 6.94 2.82
N ASN A 141 13.67 6.25 3.61
CA ASN A 141 12.43 5.64 3.18
C ASN A 141 11.34 6.68 2.91
N VAL A 142 10.72 6.60 1.76
CA VAL A 142 9.57 7.44 1.39
C VAL A 142 8.29 6.70 1.74
N GLN A 143 7.62 7.08 2.83
CA GLN A 143 6.36 6.47 3.22
C GLN A 143 5.32 6.61 2.10
N GLY A 144 5.15 7.81 1.52
CA GLY A 144 4.12 8.08 0.54
C GLY A 144 2.74 7.61 1.02
N ILE A 145 1.99 6.93 0.15
CA ILE A 145 0.68 6.36 0.49
C ILE A 145 0.74 5.06 1.29
N CYS A 146 1.93 4.57 1.68
CA CYS A 146 2.06 3.35 2.48
C CYS A 146 1.64 3.55 3.95
N PRO A 147 1.26 2.49 4.66
CA PRO A 147 0.96 2.57 6.10
C PRO A 147 2.17 3.02 6.91
N THR A 148 1.96 3.59 8.10
CA THR A 148 3.05 3.95 9.03
C THR A 148 3.92 2.72 9.35
N GLY A 149 5.25 2.87 9.23
CA GLY A 149 6.24 1.79 9.39
C GLY A 149 6.42 0.95 8.12
N TRP A 150 5.92 1.47 6.98
CA TRP A 150 6.07 0.93 5.63
C TRP A 150 6.37 2.06 4.66
N HIS A 151 7.03 1.73 3.56
CA HIS A 151 7.38 2.72 2.54
C HIS A 151 7.20 2.16 1.12
N ILE A 152 7.22 3.07 0.15
CA ILE A 152 7.29 2.73 -1.27
C ILE A 152 8.70 2.20 -1.55
N PRO A 153 8.84 1.01 -2.14
CA PRO A 153 10.15 0.42 -2.37
C PRO A 153 11.08 1.35 -3.16
N THR A 154 12.34 1.36 -2.81
CA THR A 154 13.40 1.93 -3.64
C THR A 154 13.74 0.99 -4.80
N TYR A 155 14.44 1.50 -5.81
CA TYR A 155 15.03 0.64 -6.87
C TYR A 155 15.89 -0.48 -6.28
N THR A 156 16.74 -0.17 -5.29
CA THR A 156 17.63 -1.15 -4.65
C THR A 156 16.87 -2.27 -3.92
N GLU A 157 15.73 -1.95 -3.33
CA GLU A 157 14.89 -2.98 -2.66
C GLU A 157 14.22 -3.90 -3.65
N PHE A 158 13.77 -3.39 -4.78
CA PHE A 158 13.31 -4.24 -5.88
C PHE A 158 14.44 -5.08 -6.48
N ASP A 159 15.65 -4.53 -6.62
CA ASP A 159 16.83 -5.29 -7.07
C ASP A 159 17.18 -6.43 -6.11
N THR A 160 17.08 -6.17 -4.78
CA THR A 160 17.21 -7.21 -3.75
C THR A 160 16.15 -8.29 -3.86
N LEU A 161 14.89 -7.91 -4.09
CA LEU A 161 13.78 -8.85 -4.35
C LEU A 161 14.08 -9.72 -5.56
N THR A 162 14.49 -9.10 -6.67
CA THR A 162 14.83 -9.78 -7.93
C THR A 162 15.98 -10.76 -7.77
N THR A 163 17.04 -10.34 -7.08
CA THR A 163 18.17 -11.21 -6.76
C THR A 163 17.74 -12.41 -5.92
N THR A 164 16.87 -12.19 -4.92
CA THR A 164 16.37 -13.25 -4.04
C THR A 164 15.59 -14.33 -4.81
N VAL A 165 14.86 -13.94 -5.85
CA VAL A 165 14.12 -14.90 -6.71
C VAL A 165 14.91 -15.31 -7.96
N SER A 166 16.22 -15.03 -8.01
CA SER A 166 17.10 -15.38 -9.15
C SER A 166 16.60 -14.83 -10.49
N ASN A 167 16.05 -13.62 -10.50
CA ASN A 167 15.41 -12.97 -11.64
C ASN A 167 14.23 -13.74 -12.24
N ASP A 168 13.59 -14.62 -11.45
CA ASP A 168 12.41 -15.36 -11.88
C ASP A 168 11.12 -14.58 -11.56
N GLY A 169 10.61 -13.81 -12.53
CA GLY A 169 9.34 -13.11 -12.41
C GLY A 169 8.13 -14.04 -12.27
N ASN A 170 8.24 -15.32 -12.67
CA ASN A 170 7.16 -16.28 -12.45
C ASN A 170 7.02 -16.61 -10.95
N ALA A 171 8.14 -16.61 -10.21
CA ALA A 171 8.12 -16.74 -8.76
C ALA A 171 7.38 -15.58 -8.08
N LEU A 172 7.35 -14.40 -8.69
CA LEU A 172 6.66 -13.22 -8.17
C LEU A 172 5.18 -13.14 -8.59
N LYS A 173 4.83 -13.63 -9.78
CA LYS A 173 3.44 -13.60 -10.29
C LYS A 173 2.56 -14.58 -9.51
N ALA A 174 1.33 -14.18 -9.22
CA ALA A 174 0.33 -15.05 -8.61
C ALA A 174 0.03 -16.27 -9.50
N VAL A 175 -0.35 -17.38 -8.88
CA VAL A 175 -0.84 -18.57 -9.62
C VAL A 175 -2.04 -18.16 -10.47
N GLY A 176 -2.07 -18.62 -11.72
CA GLY A 176 -3.11 -18.25 -12.70
C GLY A 176 -2.84 -16.97 -13.47
N GLN A 177 -1.77 -16.23 -13.12
CA GLN A 177 -1.29 -15.10 -13.91
C GLN A 177 -0.25 -15.55 -14.94
N GLY A 178 -0.27 -14.93 -16.12
CA GLY A 178 0.68 -15.19 -17.18
C GLY A 178 0.33 -16.39 -18.09
N THR A 179 1.05 -16.49 -19.20
CA THR A 179 0.88 -17.54 -20.23
C THR A 179 2.22 -18.01 -20.75
N GLY A 180 2.27 -19.19 -21.35
CA GLY A 180 3.48 -19.75 -21.96
C GLY A 180 4.65 -19.79 -20.97
N SER A 181 5.78 -19.19 -21.31
CA SER A 181 6.96 -19.11 -20.42
C SER A 181 6.79 -18.11 -19.26
N GLY A 182 5.70 -17.35 -19.25
CA GLY A 182 5.39 -16.37 -18.22
C GLY A 182 4.41 -16.83 -17.15
N VAL A 183 4.04 -18.11 -17.10
CA VAL A 183 3.07 -18.64 -16.11
C VAL A 183 3.59 -18.46 -14.69
N GLY A 184 2.80 -17.77 -13.86
CA GLY A 184 3.12 -17.52 -12.46
C GLY A 184 3.13 -18.78 -11.61
N THR A 185 4.20 -19.00 -10.87
CA THR A 185 4.36 -20.09 -9.91
C THR A 185 4.08 -19.63 -8.47
N ASN A 186 4.24 -18.33 -8.22
CA ASN A 186 4.10 -17.69 -6.91
C ASN A 186 4.95 -18.32 -5.79
N THR A 187 6.09 -18.91 -6.13
CA THR A 187 6.94 -19.61 -5.15
C THR A 187 7.53 -18.68 -4.10
N SER A 188 7.64 -17.37 -4.40
CA SER A 188 8.04 -16.35 -3.42
C SER A 188 6.91 -15.92 -2.47
N GLY A 189 5.65 -16.16 -2.85
CA GLY A 189 4.47 -15.63 -2.16
C GLY A 189 4.19 -14.15 -2.40
N PHE A 190 4.92 -13.47 -3.31
CA PHE A 190 4.70 -12.04 -3.63
C PHE A 190 3.33 -11.79 -4.25
N SER A 191 2.79 -12.74 -5.01
CA SER A 191 1.42 -12.73 -5.55
C SER A 191 1.10 -11.52 -6.44
N ALA A 192 2.02 -11.15 -7.35
CA ALA A 192 1.78 -10.07 -8.31
C ALA A 192 0.63 -10.43 -9.25
N LEU A 193 -0.32 -9.51 -9.38
CA LEU A 193 -1.40 -9.57 -10.35
C LEU A 193 -1.03 -8.74 -11.59
N LEU A 194 -1.37 -9.22 -12.78
CA LEU A 194 -1.20 -8.46 -14.03
C LEU A 194 -2.29 -7.39 -14.13
N ALA A 195 -2.20 -6.41 -13.24
CA ALA A 195 -3.20 -5.36 -13.05
C ALA A 195 -3.25 -4.33 -14.18
N GLY A 196 -2.34 -4.43 -15.15
CA GLY A 196 -2.19 -3.41 -16.18
C GLY A 196 -1.67 -2.07 -15.65
N TYR A 197 -1.96 -1.00 -16.38
CA TYR A 197 -1.60 0.35 -15.98
C TYR A 197 -2.46 1.40 -16.72
N ARG A 198 -2.51 2.63 -16.19
CA ARG A 198 -3.06 3.78 -16.90
C ARG A 198 -1.94 4.45 -17.69
N ASN A 199 -2.13 4.62 -18.99
CA ASN A 199 -1.14 5.16 -19.93
C ASN A 199 -1.17 6.71 -19.95
N ILE A 200 -0.16 7.32 -20.58
CA ILE A 200 -0.03 8.79 -20.72
C ILE A 200 -1.15 9.42 -21.56
N ASP A 201 -1.75 8.66 -22.49
CA ASP A 201 -2.88 9.07 -23.31
C ASP A 201 -4.24 8.84 -22.60
N ASN A 202 -4.20 8.55 -21.30
CA ASN A 202 -5.35 8.26 -20.45
C ASN A 202 -6.04 6.91 -20.73
N SER A 203 -5.56 6.12 -21.66
CA SER A 203 -6.03 4.75 -21.90
C SER A 203 -5.57 3.81 -20.79
N PHE A 204 -6.23 2.66 -20.67
CA PHE A 204 -5.80 1.58 -19.81
C PHE A 204 -5.25 0.42 -20.63
N VAL A 205 -4.09 -0.11 -20.21
CA VAL A 205 -3.49 -1.30 -20.81
C VAL A 205 -3.78 -2.50 -19.91
N VAL A 206 -4.38 -3.53 -20.48
CA VAL A 206 -4.95 -4.69 -19.76
C VAL A 206 -3.92 -5.79 -19.56
N ASN A 207 -4.01 -6.47 -18.41
CA ASN A 207 -3.62 -7.90 -18.13
C ASN A 207 -2.29 -8.42 -18.72
N ASP A 208 -1.53 -7.60 -19.43
CA ASP A 208 -0.26 -8.01 -20.02
C ASP A 208 0.92 -7.71 -19.10
N TYR A 209 0.70 -6.81 -18.13
CA TYR A 209 1.75 -6.29 -17.27
C TYR A 209 1.30 -6.15 -15.81
N ALA A 210 2.25 -6.36 -14.91
CA ALA A 210 2.20 -5.84 -13.55
C ALA A 210 3.28 -4.76 -13.42
N HIS A 211 2.90 -3.51 -13.18
CA HIS A 211 3.83 -2.41 -12.97
C HIS A 211 3.75 -1.93 -11.52
N PHE A 212 4.91 -1.68 -10.93
CA PHE A 212 5.03 -1.19 -9.56
C PHE A 212 5.96 0.02 -9.50
N TRP A 213 5.49 1.11 -8.90
CA TRP A 213 6.33 2.26 -8.64
C TRP A 213 7.42 1.98 -7.61
N SER A 214 8.61 2.48 -7.89
CA SER A 214 9.66 2.72 -6.90
C SER A 214 9.60 4.19 -6.45
N SER A 215 10.08 4.48 -5.24
CA SER A 215 10.29 5.86 -4.78
C SER A 215 11.52 6.53 -5.39
N THR A 216 12.36 5.78 -6.12
CA THR A 216 13.61 6.28 -6.71
C THR A 216 13.33 6.98 -8.03
N GLU A 217 13.74 8.26 -8.13
CA GLU A 217 13.75 8.98 -9.40
C GLU A 217 14.92 8.53 -10.29
N ASP A 218 14.72 8.70 -11.57
CA ASP A 218 15.76 8.61 -12.58
C ASP A 218 16.36 10.00 -12.88
N VAL A 219 17.60 10.02 -13.34
CA VAL A 219 18.33 11.26 -13.72
C VAL A 219 17.70 12.02 -14.88
N THR A 220 16.80 11.40 -15.63
CA THR A 220 16.08 12.01 -16.77
C THR A 220 14.75 12.64 -16.38
N GLY A 221 14.40 12.64 -15.08
CA GLY A 221 13.14 13.19 -14.56
C GLY A 221 11.97 12.19 -14.55
N GLY A 222 12.22 10.94 -14.89
CA GLY A 222 11.31 9.81 -14.68
C GLY A 222 11.40 9.24 -13.26
N ALA A 223 10.71 8.14 -13.02
CA ALA A 223 10.84 7.34 -11.82
C ALA A 223 11.00 5.86 -12.18
N TRP A 224 11.85 5.16 -11.43
CA TRP A 224 12.04 3.74 -11.66
C TRP A 224 10.78 2.96 -11.31
N GLY A 225 10.46 2.00 -12.16
CA GLY A 225 9.41 1.02 -11.91
C GLY A 225 9.91 -0.40 -12.19
N MET A 226 9.45 -1.35 -11.38
CA MET A 226 9.58 -2.78 -11.65
C MET A 226 8.36 -3.25 -12.43
N TYR A 227 8.56 -4.13 -13.44
CA TYR A 227 7.44 -4.72 -14.14
C TYR A 227 7.65 -6.18 -14.51
N LEU A 228 6.53 -6.90 -14.55
CA LEU A 228 6.43 -8.31 -14.96
C LEU A 228 5.54 -8.37 -16.21
N VAL A 229 5.83 -9.32 -17.09
CA VAL A 229 5.13 -9.46 -18.38
C VAL A 229 4.38 -10.79 -18.44
N LEU A 230 3.24 -10.79 -19.12
CA LEU A 230 2.32 -11.92 -19.26
C LEU A 230 3.01 -13.21 -19.73
N ASN A 231 3.90 -13.11 -20.72
CA ASN A 231 4.44 -14.24 -21.46
C ASN A 231 5.95 -14.45 -21.27
N ASN A 232 6.53 -13.88 -20.24
CA ASN A 232 7.99 -13.95 -20.00
C ASN A 232 8.28 -14.06 -18.50
N SER A 233 9.36 -14.71 -18.14
CA SER A 233 9.76 -14.99 -16.76
C SER A 233 10.71 -13.95 -16.16
N ASN A 234 11.10 -12.91 -16.89
CA ASN A 234 12.05 -11.93 -16.38
C ASN A 234 11.37 -10.93 -15.42
N VAL A 235 12.14 -10.45 -14.45
CA VAL A 235 11.84 -9.19 -13.75
C VAL A 235 12.51 -8.07 -14.52
N ASN A 236 11.78 -7.02 -14.83
CA ASN A 236 12.27 -5.93 -15.66
C ASN A 236 12.17 -4.60 -14.90
N TYR A 237 13.04 -3.65 -15.26
CA TYR A 237 13.09 -2.30 -14.71
C TYR A 237 13.17 -1.28 -15.84
N PHE A 238 12.49 -0.16 -15.66
CA PHE A 238 12.60 0.96 -16.58
C PHE A 238 12.31 2.28 -15.84
N PRO A 239 12.96 3.40 -16.24
CA PRO A 239 12.57 4.72 -15.80
C PRO A 239 11.35 5.20 -16.59
N PHE A 240 10.20 5.23 -15.94
CA PHE A 240 8.94 5.57 -16.56
C PHE A 240 8.59 7.04 -16.36
N ASN A 241 7.75 7.57 -17.27
CA ASN A 241 7.12 8.87 -17.09
C ASN A 241 6.20 8.83 -15.86
N LYS A 242 6.35 9.79 -14.96
CA LYS A 242 5.63 9.88 -13.69
C LYS A 242 4.11 10.07 -13.83
N THR A 243 3.64 10.46 -15.02
CA THR A 243 2.19 10.60 -15.31
C THR A 243 1.50 9.27 -15.57
N LEU A 244 2.25 8.18 -15.75
CA LEU A 244 1.67 6.84 -15.83
C LEU A 244 1.05 6.45 -14.49
N GLY A 245 -0.03 5.67 -14.54
CA GLY A 245 -0.67 5.14 -13.33
C GLY A 245 -0.26 3.69 -13.09
N PHE A 246 0.51 3.43 -12.02
CA PHE A 246 0.98 2.09 -11.65
C PHE A 246 0.47 1.67 -10.27
N SER A 247 0.55 0.38 -10.00
CA SER A 247 0.31 -0.15 -8.66
C SER A 247 1.39 0.30 -7.67
N VAL A 248 1.02 0.37 -6.40
CA VAL A 248 1.96 0.57 -5.29
C VAL A 248 1.91 -0.66 -4.39
N ARG A 249 3.08 -1.21 -4.09
CA ARG A 249 3.24 -2.30 -3.15
C ARG A 249 4.28 -1.91 -2.11
N CYS A 250 3.89 -1.92 -0.84
CA CYS A 250 4.75 -1.42 0.22
C CYS A 250 5.67 -2.50 0.77
N ILE A 251 6.84 -2.06 1.21
CA ILE A 251 7.82 -2.82 1.96
C ILE A 251 7.92 -2.26 3.39
N LYS A 252 8.21 -3.12 4.35
CA LYS A 252 8.34 -2.72 5.76
C LYS A 252 9.70 -2.03 6.02
N ASP A 253 9.69 -0.99 6.89
CA ASP A 253 10.89 -0.31 7.40
C ASP A 253 11.80 -1.24 8.20
#